data_5656260644b56050fd576d6f633faf8e
#
_entry.id   5656260644b56050fd576d6f633faf8e
#
_cell.length_a   1.000
_cell.length_b   1.000
_cell.length_c   1.000
_cell.angle_alpha   90.00
_cell.angle_beta   90.00
_cell.angle_gamma   90.00
#
_symmetry.space_group_name_H-M   'P 1'
#
loop_
_entity.id
_entity.type
_entity.pdbx_description
1 polymer ?
#
loop_
_entity_poly.entity_id
_entity_poly.type
_entity_poly.pdbx_seq_one_letter_code
_entity_poly.pdbx_strand_id
1 'polypeptide(L)'
;MSSGTPTSSASPSESSYDRTRMRQWARGRARSAGIDRRDLLKLVAAASAAAPLIPAAASPAHAAQSLAGVVKPLPPELFTVRGTNAETNFSALRDTGLLTPADRFFVRNHTATPVVDATDWTLTVWGDGLAGGPVDFSYEALRALPAVSRTAFVECAGNGRSFFTSQQGQQVGGTAWTLGAIGTARWRGVRLAEVLRRAGIGGHAVDVLPRGLDAEVVSDGTNLGRVRRPLPVAKALDDVLLAYEMNGEPLPPDHGAPVRLIVPSWVGIANIKWVGDIEVSAEPLLSPWNTGLYRLFGPGYPAEGSAPLARQTLKSAFELAPGASFAAHRRHLLTGRSWSGGAPVRSVEVSTDGGTRWRPARLRDESRPGSWVRWNTDWVPRETGPGVLLARATDRSGRSQPATTAHNTQGYLFDAVVRHPVTVV
;
A
#
# COMPACT_ATOMS: atom_id res chain seq x y z
N MET A 1 -5.27 45.44 27.89
CA MET A 1 -4.40 44.74 26.91
C MET A 1 -4.82 43.28 26.93
N SER A 2 -5.69 42.90 26.00
CA SER A 2 -6.24 41.53 25.88
C SER A 2 -5.36 40.79 24.87
N SER A 3 -4.63 39.79 25.34
CA SER A 3 -3.82 38.89 24.51
C SER A 3 -4.73 37.84 23.92
N GLY A 4 -5.12 38.03 22.65
CA GLY A 4 -5.81 37.03 21.87
C GLY A 4 -4.88 35.86 21.53
N THR A 5 -5.15 34.68 22.06
CA THR A 5 -4.53 33.43 21.67
C THR A 5 -4.95 33.09 20.23
N PRO A 6 -4.02 32.73 19.33
CA PRO A 6 -4.41 32.29 18.00
C PRO A 6 -5.11 30.93 18.10
N THR A 7 -6.36 30.87 17.66
CA THR A 7 -7.10 29.61 17.49
C THR A 7 -6.40 28.78 16.41
N SER A 8 -5.75 27.71 16.83
CA SER A 8 -5.26 26.65 15.92
C SER A 8 -6.46 26.11 15.14
N SER A 9 -6.54 26.41 13.84
CA SER A 9 -7.46 25.74 12.93
C SER A 9 -7.03 24.29 12.80
N ALA A 10 -7.72 23.39 13.50
CA ALA A 10 -7.52 21.96 13.36
C ALA A 10 -7.67 21.56 11.88
N SER A 11 -6.66 20.97 11.29
CA SER A 11 -6.72 20.42 9.93
C SER A 11 -7.90 19.44 9.83
N PRO A 12 -8.70 19.48 8.75
CA PRO A 12 -9.84 18.59 8.59
C PRO A 12 -9.37 17.13 8.68
N SER A 13 -10.13 16.28 9.37
CA SER A 13 -9.83 14.86 9.43
C SER A 13 -9.77 14.27 8.01
N GLU A 14 -8.92 13.28 7.79
CA GLU A 14 -8.74 12.60 6.49
C GLU A 14 -10.09 12.15 5.88
N SER A 15 -10.99 11.61 6.70
CA SER A 15 -12.34 11.21 6.27
C SER A 15 -13.23 12.39 5.89
N SER A 16 -13.06 13.54 6.52
CA SER A 16 -13.77 14.78 6.17
C SER A 16 -13.28 15.34 4.84
N TYR A 17 -11.96 15.30 4.62
CA TYR A 17 -11.35 15.68 3.34
C TYR A 17 -11.86 14.78 2.21
N ASP A 18 -11.83 13.46 2.35
CA ASP A 18 -12.28 12.52 1.33
C ASP A 18 -13.76 12.72 0.97
N ARG A 19 -14.65 12.94 1.95
CA ARG A 19 -16.06 13.27 1.70
C ARG A 19 -16.23 14.59 0.95
N THR A 20 -15.38 15.56 1.21
CA THR A 20 -15.41 16.84 0.52
C THR A 20 -14.99 16.68 -0.94
N ARG A 21 -13.92 15.90 -1.22
CA ARG A 21 -13.46 15.57 -2.56
C ARG A 21 -14.52 14.85 -3.37
N MET A 22 -15.19 13.88 -2.77
CA MET A 22 -16.29 13.15 -3.39
C MET A 22 -17.40 14.10 -3.86
N ARG A 23 -17.84 15.00 -2.98
CA ARG A 23 -18.87 15.99 -3.33
C ARG A 23 -18.44 16.96 -4.42
N GLN A 24 -17.18 17.39 -4.43
CA GLN A 24 -16.62 18.26 -5.46
C GLN A 24 -16.56 17.54 -6.82
N TRP A 25 -16.16 16.28 -6.84
CA TRP A 25 -16.17 15.48 -8.05
C TRP A 25 -17.58 15.25 -8.59
N ALA A 26 -18.52 14.85 -7.74
CA ALA A 26 -19.91 14.65 -8.11
C ALA A 26 -20.56 15.93 -8.70
N ARG A 27 -20.14 17.10 -8.23
CA ARG A 27 -20.59 18.40 -8.74
C ARG A 27 -19.84 18.89 -9.98
N GLY A 28 -18.88 18.10 -10.49
CA GLY A 28 -18.06 18.48 -11.63
C GLY A 28 -17.08 19.63 -11.40
N ARG A 29 -16.76 19.93 -10.14
CA ARG A 29 -15.89 21.04 -9.73
C ARG A 29 -14.42 20.65 -9.59
N ALA A 30 -14.08 19.38 -9.82
CA ALA A 30 -12.70 18.91 -9.74
C ALA A 30 -12.11 18.80 -11.15
N ARG A 31 -10.89 19.30 -11.33
CA ARG A 31 -10.13 19.17 -12.57
C ARG A 31 -9.60 17.75 -12.75
N SER A 32 -9.74 17.18 -13.95
CA SER A 32 -9.15 15.89 -14.26
C SER A 32 -7.69 16.10 -14.72
N ALA A 33 -6.75 15.49 -14.02
CA ALA A 33 -5.32 15.59 -14.34
C ALA A 33 -5.00 14.76 -15.59
N GLY A 34 -5.15 15.36 -16.79
CA GLY A 34 -4.72 14.77 -18.07
C GLY A 34 -5.65 13.70 -18.66
N ILE A 35 -6.86 13.51 -18.13
CA ILE A 35 -7.85 12.59 -18.73
C ILE A 35 -9.18 13.32 -18.90
N ASP A 36 -9.84 13.11 -20.05
CA ASP A 36 -11.16 13.65 -20.31
C ASP A 36 -12.19 13.12 -19.30
N ARG A 37 -13.08 14.00 -18.84
CA ARG A 37 -14.18 13.67 -17.92
C ARG A 37 -15.02 12.49 -18.39
N ARG A 38 -15.24 12.39 -19.71
CA ARG A 38 -16.01 11.30 -20.34
C ARG A 38 -15.32 9.95 -20.17
N ASP A 39 -14.01 9.91 -20.27
CA ASP A 39 -13.23 8.68 -20.12
C ASP A 39 -13.09 8.29 -18.64
N LEU A 40 -13.02 9.25 -17.72
CA LEU A 40 -13.12 8.98 -16.29
C LEU A 40 -14.46 8.35 -15.91
N LEU A 41 -15.57 8.84 -16.48
CA LEU A 41 -16.92 8.28 -16.24
C LEU A 41 -17.05 6.86 -16.82
N LYS A 42 -16.46 6.57 -17.99
CA LYS A 42 -16.40 5.21 -18.55
C LYS A 42 -15.62 4.26 -17.64
N LEU A 43 -14.50 4.70 -17.07
CA LEU A 43 -13.71 3.91 -16.11
C LEU A 43 -14.50 3.59 -14.83
N VAL A 44 -15.28 4.54 -14.34
CA VAL A 44 -16.16 4.31 -13.17
C VAL A 44 -17.24 3.29 -13.53
N ALA A 45 -17.87 3.41 -14.70
CA ALA A 45 -18.88 2.45 -15.17
C ALA A 45 -18.28 1.03 -15.39
N ALA A 46 -17.08 0.95 -15.99
CA ALA A 46 -16.38 -0.31 -16.18
C ALA A 46 -15.99 -0.98 -14.85
N ALA A 47 -15.52 -0.20 -13.87
CA ALA A 47 -15.19 -0.71 -12.54
C ALA A 47 -16.40 -1.25 -11.77
N SER A 48 -17.61 -0.76 -12.10
CA SER A 48 -18.87 -1.24 -11.51
C SER A 48 -19.39 -2.51 -12.17
N ALA A 49 -18.99 -2.78 -13.44
CA ALA A 49 -19.55 -3.86 -14.28
C ALA A 49 -18.61 -5.06 -14.47
N ALA A 50 -17.32 -4.95 -14.18
CA ALA A 50 -16.32 -5.95 -14.58
C ALA A 50 -16.15 -7.08 -13.57
N ALA A 51 -16.68 -8.25 -13.90
CA ALA A 51 -16.11 -9.54 -13.54
C ALA A 51 -15.42 -10.12 -14.78
N PRO A 52 -14.11 -10.03 -14.96
CA PRO A 52 -13.45 -10.69 -16.07
C PRO A 52 -13.22 -12.17 -15.74
N LEU A 53 -13.75 -13.05 -16.58
CA LEU A 53 -13.35 -14.43 -16.70
C LEU A 53 -11.97 -14.50 -17.36
N ILE A 54 -10.94 -14.87 -16.62
CA ILE A 54 -9.65 -15.27 -17.19
C ILE A 54 -9.46 -16.75 -16.88
N PRO A 55 -9.27 -17.62 -17.89
CA PRO A 55 -9.03 -19.03 -17.67
C PRO A 55 -7.64 -19.25 -17.07
N ALA A 56 -7.58 -20.07 -16.04
CA ALA A 56 -6.34 -20.56 -15.46
C ALA A 56 -5.76 -21.65 -16.38
N ALA A 57 -4.59 -21.38 -16.98
CA ALA A 57 -3.74 -22.41 -17.53
C ALA A 57 -2.41 -22.39 -16.77
N ALA A 58 -2.17 -23.39 -15.94
CA ALA A 58 -0.89 -23.64 -15.30
C ALA A 58 -0.17 -24.76 -16.03
N SER A 59 1.10 -24.55 -16.36
CA SER A 59 2.07 -25.62 -16.56
C SER A 59 3.44 -25.17 -16.02
N PRO A 60 4.18 -26.06 -15.35
CA PRO A 60 5.40 -25.70 -14.65
C PRO A 60 6.63 -25.84 -15.54
N ALA A 61 7.42 -24.79 -15.67
CA ALA A 61 8.81 -24.91 -16.11
C ALA A 61 9.67 -24.11 -15.16
N HIS A 62 10.54 -24.82 -14.44
CA HIS A 62 11.52 -24.26 -13.54
C HIS A 62 12.70 -23.68 -14.33
N ALA A 63 12.71 -22.37 -14.46
CA ALA A 63 13.91 -21.60 -14.74
C ALA A 63 13.73 -20.26 -14.02
N ALA A 64 14.81 -19.72 -13.44
CA ALA A 64 14.81 -18.38 -12.88
C ALA A 64 14.46 -17.38 -14.01
N GLN A 65 13.17 -17.16 -14.23
CA GLN A 65 12.68 -16.24 -15.23
C GLN A 65 12.86 -14.83 -14.68
N SER A 66 13.76 -14.07 -15.30
CA SER A 66 13.66 -12.62 -15.25
C SER A 66 12.30 -12.26 -15.84
N LEU A 67 11.33 -11.89 -15.01
CA LEU A 67 10.06 -11.40 -15.49
C LEU A 67 10.30 -10.15 -16.31
N ALA A 68 9.78 -10.12 -17.53
CA ALA A 68 9.79 -8.93 -18.34
C ALA A 68 9.23 -7.77 -17.49
N GLY A 69 10.09 -6.80 -17.14
CA GLY A 69 9.70 -5.61 -16.41
C GLY A 69 10.00 -5.56 -14.90
N VAL A 70 10.65 -6.57 -14.31
CA VAL A 70 11.22 -6.52 -12.96
C VAL A 70 12.73 -6.72 -13.07
N VAL A 71 13.51 -5.89 -12.36
CA VAL A 71 14.99 -5.89 -12.46
C VAL A 71 15.62 -6.87 -11.48
N LYS A 72 15.11 -6.96 -10.26
CA LYS A 72 15.70 -7.85 -9.24
C LYS A 72 15.35 -9.32 -9.48
N PRO A 73 16.20 -10.26 -9.04
CA PRO A 73 15.88 -11.69 -9.02
C PRO A 73 14.61 -11.97 -8.19
N LEU A 74 13.80 -12.92 -8.66
CA LEU A 74 12.56 -13.35 -7.99
C LEU A 74 12.58 -14.86 -7.74
N PRO A 75 13.49 -15.38 -6.88
CA PRO A 75 13.57 -16.80 -6.61
C PRO A 75 12.27 -17.29 -5.93
N PRO A 76 11.76 -18.48 -6.29
CA PRO A 76 10.44 -18.97 -5.88
C PRO A 76 10.34 -19.25 -4.36
N GLU A 77 11.44 -19.46 -3.68
CA GLU A 77 11.46 -19.59 -2.22
C GLU A 77 11.17 -18.25 -1.52
N LEU A 78 11.44 -17.12 -2.17
CA LEU A 78 11.21 -15.78 -1.63
C LEU A 78 9.93 -15.15 -2.16
N PHE A 79 9.52 -15.48 -3.38
CA PHE A 79 8.43 -14.80 -4.06
C PHE A 79 7.42 -15.73 -4.73
N THR A 80 6.18 -15.30 -4.72
CA THR A 80 5.15 -15.79 -5.63
C THR A 80 4.92 -14.73 -6.70
N VAL A 81 5.26 -15.10 -7.95
CA VAL A 81 5.19 -14.21 -9.11
C VAL A 81 3.76 -14.10 -9.64
N ARG A 82 3.35 -12.87 -10.03
CA ARG A 82 2.00 -12.54 -10.52
C ARG A 82 2.08 -11.53 -11.68
N GLY A 83 2.47 -11.99 -12.87
CA GLY A 83 2.74 -11.14 -14.04
C GLY A 83 3.93 -10.19 -13.76
N THR A 84 3.77 -8.88 -13.94
CA THR A 84 4.79 -7.85 -13.65
C THR A 84 4.94 -7.57 -12.15
N ASN A 85 4.33 -8.38 -11.28
CA ASN A 85 4.30 -8.20 -9.85
C ASN A 85 4.83 -9.46 -9.13
N ALA A 86 5.35 -9.29 -7.91
CA ALA A 86 5.79 -10.41 -7.08
C ALA A 86 5.46 -10.14 -5.62
N GLU A 87 4.73 -11.04 -4.97
CA GLU A 87 4.50 -10.97 -3.54
C GLU A 87 5.56 -11.76 -2.78
N THR A 88 5.95 -11.25 -1.62
CA THR A 88 6.87 -11.93 -0.72
C THR A 88 6.18 -13.15 -0.09
N ASN A 89 6.81 -14.31 -0.14
CA ASN A 89 6.37 -15.46 0.64
C ASN A 89 6.58 -15.14 2.13
N PHE A 90 5.51 -15.11 2.94
CA PHE A 90 5.62 -14.71 4.35
C PHE A 90 6.55 -15.62 5.16
N SER A 91 6.67 -16.89 4.80
CA SER A 91 7.66 -17.81 5.37
C SER A 91 9.12 -17.32 5.18
N ALA A 92 9.41 -16.61 4.10
CA ALA A 92 10.73 -16.04 3.83
C ALA A 92 11.06 -14.83 4.73
N LEU A 93 10.08 -14.29 5.47
CA LEU A 93 10.30 -13.22 6.44
C LEU A 93 10.63 -13.73 7.84
N ARG A 94 10.50 -15.03 8.07
CA ARG A 94 10.91 -15.65 9.33
C ARG A 94 12.39 -15.33 9.57
N ASP A 95 12.70 -14.94 10.79
CA ASP A 95 14.07 -14.61 11.24
C ASP A 95 14.74 -13.37 10.57
N THR A 96 14.01 -12.59 9.77
CA THR A 96 14.57 -11.38 9.12
C THR A 96 14.57 -10.11 9.98
N GLY A 97 14.11 -10.17 11.20
CA GLY A 97 13.97 -8.95 12.03
C GLY A 97 12.72 -8.12 11.68
N LEU A 98 12.71 -6.84 12.11
CA LEU A 98 11.58 -5.92 11.88
C LEU A 98 11.52 -5.47 10.41
N LEU A 99 12.65 -5.14 9.82
CA LEU A 99 12.71 -4.61 8.46
C LEU A 99 12.70 -5.76 7.44
N THR A 100 11.98 -5.57 6.34
CA THR A 100 12.05 -6.45 5.18
C THR A 100 13.33 -6.16 4.40
N PRO A 101 14.24 -7.12 4.21
CA PRO A 101 15.39 -6.95 3.34
C PRO A 101 14.95 -6.55 1.92
N ALA A 102 15.75 -5.74 1.22
CA ALA A 102 15.40 -5.22 -0.10
C ALA A 102 15.22 -6.34 -1.14
N ASP A 103 16.02 -7.43 -1.03
CA ASP A 103 15.93 -8.64 -1.85
C ASP A 103 14.62 -9.42 -1.65
N ARG A 104 13.94 -9.25 -0.50
CA ARG A 104 12.67 -9.91 -0.14
C ARG A 104 11.47 -8.96 -0.16
N PHE A 105 11.65 -7.69 -0.46
CA PHE A 105 10.55 -6.73 -0.50
C PHE A 105 9.70 -6.95 -1.76
N PHE A 106 8.38 -7.01 -1.64
CA PHE A 106 7.46 -7.25 -2.75
C PHE A 106 7.59 -6.21 -3.87
N VAL A 107 7.28 -6.61 -5.11
CA VAL A 107 7.25 -5.72 -6.27
C VAL A 107 5.81 -5.53 -6.75
N ARG A 108 5.38 -4.28 -6.89
CA ARG A 108 4.11 -3.94 -7.49
C ARG A 108 4.32 -2.83 -8.53
N ASN A 109 4.16 -3.19 -9.79
CA ASN A 109 4.32 -2.31 -10.94
C ASN A 109 3.04 -2.28 -11.78
N HIS A 110 2.75 -1.16 -12.46
CA HIS A 110 1.70 -1.08 -13.48
C HIS A 110 2.30 -1.37 -14.86
N THR A 111 3.55 -0.98 -15.09
CA THR A 111 4.36 -1.20 -16.29
C THR A 111 5.73 -1.74 -15.89
N ALA A 112 6.63 -1.92 -16.85
CA ALA A 112 8.01 -2.32 -16.54
C ALA A 112 8.70 -1.29 -15.62
N THR A 113 9.64 -1.76 -14.79
CA THR A 113 10.51 -0.92 -13.98
C THR A 113 11.38 -0.06 -14.87
N PRO A 114 11.28 1.28 -14.83
CA PRO A 114 12.23 2.13 -15.54
C PRO A 114 13.59 2.11 -14.83
N VAL A 115 14.65 2.15 -15.60
CA VAL A 115 16.00 2.38 -15.10
C VAL A 115 16.33 3.85 -15.31
N VAL A 116 16.40 4.60 -14.21
CA VAL A 116 16.61 6.06 -14.23
C VAL A 116 17.99 6.36 -13.66
N ASP A 117 18.82 7.05 -14.41
CA ASP A 117 20.11 7.53 -13.91
C ASP A 117 19.87 8.70 -12.94
N ALA A 118 20.45 8.62 -11.76
CA ALA A 118 20.32 9.65 -10.75
C ALA A 118 21.02 10.96 -11.14
N THR A 119 22.07 10.90 -12.02
CA THR A 119 22.80 12.07 -12.47
C THR A 119 21.98 12.94 -13.44
N ASP A 120 21.10 12.32 -14.23
CA ASP A 120 20.24 12.98 -15.19
C ASP A 120 18.84 13.26 -14.64
N TRP A 121 18.57 12.77 -13.41
CA TRP A 121 17.24 12.90 -12.81
C TRP A 121 17.00 14.31 -12.27
N THR A 122 15.80 14.80 -12.55
CA THR A 122 15.30 16.07 -12.02
C THR A 122 13.88 15.91 -11.53
N LEU A 123 13.57 16.52 -10.39
CA LEU A 123 12.22 16.69 -9.88
C LEU A 123 11.72 18.09 -10.21
N THR A 124 10.70 18.21 -11.05
CA THR A 124 10.02 19.48 -11.31
C THR A 124 8.80 19.64 -10.41
N VAL A 125 8.76 20.69 -9.59
CA VAL A 125 7.58 21.09 -8.81
C VAL A 125 6.94 22.28 -9.50
N TRP A 126 5.67 22.16 -9.90
CA TRP A 126 4.99 23.14 -10.73
C TRP A 126 3.48 23.24 -10.41
N GLY A 127 2.80 24.24 -10.95
CA GLY A 127 1.33 24.35 -10.88
C GLY A 127 0.86 25.68 -10.30
N ASP A 128 -0.45 25.88 -10.37
CA ASP A 128 -1.14 27.11 -9.97
C ASP A 128 -1.31 27.25 -8.43
N GLY A 129 -0.94 26.25 -7.68
CA GLY A 129 -0.84 26.30 -6.21
C GLY A 129 0.50 26.85 -5.70
N LEU A 130 1.46 27.19 -6.60
CA LEU A 130 2.71 27.85 -6.24
C LEU A 130 2.59 29.37 -6.35
N ALA A 131 3.36 30.10 -5.55
CA ALA A 131 3.46 31.56 -5.63
C ALA A 131 4.30 32.03 -6.81
N GLY A 132 5.18 31.18 -7.36
CA GLY A 132 6.06 31.44 -8.48
C GLY A 132 5.90 30.45 -9.62
N GLY A 133 6.87 30.43 -10.54
CA GLY A 133 6.95 29.45 -11.62
C GLY A 133 7.41 28.07 -11.15
N PRO A 134 7.61 27.11 -12.09
CA PRO A 134 8.17 25.81 -11.80
C PRO A 134 9.56 25.90 -11.16
N VAL A 135 9.85 24.95 -10.27
CA VAL A 135 11.14 24.84 -9.58
C VAL A 135 11.67 23.43 -9.76
N ASP A 136 12.92 23.34 -10.23
CA ASP A 136 13.61 22.08 -10.45
C ASP A 136 14.59 21.78 -9.31
N PHE A 137 14.66 20.49 -8.93
CA PHE A 137 15.60 19.96 -7.98
C PHE A 137 16.38 18.81 -8.62
N SER A 138 17.71 18.95 -8.80
CA SER A 138 18.56 17.83 -9.14
C SER A 138 18.64 16.82 -8.00
N TYR A 139 19.10 15.62 -8.26
CA TYR A 139 19.30 14.60 -7.22
C TYR A 139 20.26 15.08 -6.11
N GLU A 140 21.33 15.76 -6.49
CA GLU A 140 22.26 16.39 -5.53
C GLU A 140 21.59 17.47 -4.70
N ALA A 141 20.87 18.40 -5.34
CA ALA A 141 20.16 19.46 -4.66
C ALA A 141 19.14 18.89 -3.66
N LEU A 142 18.41 17.84 -4.03
CA LEU A 142 17.49 17.17 -3.13
C LEU A 142 18.21 16.53 -1.94
N ARG A 143 19.33 15.84 -2.16
CA ARG A 143 20.11 15.19 -1.09
C ARG A 143 20.82 16.18 -0.15
N ALA A 144 21.08 17.39 -0.61
CA ALA A 144 21.63 18.47 0.22
C ALA A 144 20.63 19.04 1.24
N LEU A 145 19.33 18.76 1.08
CA LEU A 145 18.29 19.20 2.01
C LEU A 145 18.32 18.37 3.30
N PRO A 146 17.76 18.90 4.43
CA PRO A 146 17.69 18.17 5.69
C PRO A 146 17.00 16.82 5.54
N ALA A 147 17.76 15.74 5.72
CA ALA A 147 17.28 14.37 5.60
C ALA A 147 16.68 13.87 6.91
N VAL A 148 15.63 13.08 6.81
CA VAL A 148 15.03 12.36 7.94
C VAL A 148 14.87 10.87 7.59
N SER A 149 14.84 10.03 8.62
CA SER A 149 14.59 8.60 8.47
C SER A 149 13.26 8.23 9.13
N ARG A 150 12.48 7.38 8.46
CA ARG A 150 11.21 6.86 8.97
C ARG A 150 11.07 5.38 8.66
N THR A 151 10.70 4.58 9.66
CA THR A 151 10.27 3.20 9.45
C THR A 151 8.78 3.22 9.08
N ALA A 152 8.46 2.68 7.90
CA ALA A 152 7.08 2.57 7.44
C ALA A 152 6.89 1.34 6.56
N PHE A 153 5.70 0.72 6.65
CA PHE A 153 5.32 -0.27 5.66
C PHE A 153 4.76 0.42 4.40
N VAL A 154 4.93 -0.27 3.27
CA VAL A 154 4.20 -0.03 2.03
C VAL A 154 3.39 -1.28 1.75
N GLU A 155 2.10 -1.14 1.47
CA GLU A 155 1.20 -2.26 1.25
C GLU A 155 0.26 -1.97 0.06
N CYS A 156 0.12 -2.94 -0.85
CA CYS A 156 -0.86 -2.86 -1.93
C CYS A 156 -2.29 -2.85 -1.37
N ALA A 157 -3.17 -1.98 -1.89
CA ALA A 157 -4.59 -1.96 -1.47
C ALA A 157 -5.29 -3.30 -1.69
N GLY A 158 -4.81 -4.10 -2.66
CA GLY A 158 -5.32 -5.44 -2.96
C GLY A 158 -4.68 -6.56 -2.12
N ASN A 159 -3.82 -6.27 -1.16
CA ASN A 159 -3.21 -7.30 -0.32
C ASN A 159 -4.27 -8.10 0.45
N GLY A 160 -4.32 -9.42 0.24
CA GLY A 160 -5.39 -10.31 0.74
C GLY A 160 -6.54 -10.54 -0.26
N ARG A 161 -6.46 -10.03 -1.50
CA ARG A 161 -7.54 -10.11 -2.49
C ARG A 161 -7.99 -11.55 -2.78
N SER A 162 -7.06 -12.50 -2.84
CA SER A 162 -7.39 -13.91 -3.10
C SER A 162 -8.36 -14.51 -2.07
N PHE A 163 -8.40 -13.96 -0.86
CA PHE A 163 -9.26 -14.47 0.21
C PHE A 163 -10.73 -14.07 0.07
N PHE A 164 -11.05 -13.05 -0.72
CA PHE A 164 -12.45 -12.83 -1.12
C PHE A 164 -13.01 -14.08 -1.81
N THR A 165 -12.25 -14.68 -2.72
CA THR A 165 -12.68 -15.88 -3.42
C THR A 165 -12.46 -17.15 -2.59
N SER A 166 -11.23 -17.38 -2.11
CA SER A 166 -10.87 -18.65 -1.47
C SER A 166 -11.47 -18.85 -0.08
N GLN A 167 -11.74 -17.76 0.65
CA GLN A 167 -12.27 -17.84 2.02
C GLN A 167 -13.74 -17.42 2.13
N GLN A 168 -14.21 -16.50 1.28
CA GLN A 168 -15.57 -15.95 1.34
C GLN A 168 -16.45 -16.32 0.14
N GLY A 169 -15.92 -17.02 -0.90
CA GLY A 169 -16.68 -17.43 -2.08
C GLY A 169 -17.10 -16.27 -2.99
N GLN A 170 -16.48 -15.10 -2.85
CA GLN A 170 -16.83 -13.87 -3.56
C GLN A 170 -15.88 -13.61 -4.73
N GLN A 171 -16.42 -13.34 -5.91
CA GLN A 171 -15.62 -13.01 -7.08
C GLN A 171 -15.18 -11.54 -7.03
N VAL A 172 -13.90 -11.30 -7.31
CA VAL A 172 -13.31 -9.96 -7.36
C VAL A 172 -12.27 -9.86 -8.47
N GLY A 173 -12.10 -8.67 -9.05
CA GLY A 173 -11.13 -8.42 -10.11
C GLY A 173 -9.73 -8.07 -9.60
N GLY A 174 -8.71 -8.21 -10.45
CA GLY A 174 -7.34 -7.77 -10.24
C GLY A 174 -6.38 -8.85 -9.73
N THR A 175 -5.13 -8.49 -9.46
CA THR A 175 -4.08 -9.43 -9.03
C THR A 175 -4.46 -10.16 -7.75
N ALA A 176 -4.47 -11.47 -7.76
CA ALA A 176 -4.89 -12.33 -6.65
C ALA A 176 -3.81 -12.46 -5.57
N TRP A 177 -3.45 -11.34 -4.94
CA TRP A 177 -2.51 -11.30 -3.82
C TRP A 177 -2.99 -12.17 -2.66
N THR A 178 -2.06 -12.90 -2.04
CA THR A 178 -2.27 -13.40 -0.67
C THR A 178 -1.95 -12.29 0.33
N LEU A 179 -1.09 -12.50 1.34
CA LEU A 179 -0.72 -11.42 2.27
C LEU A 179 0.67 -10.82 2.01
N GLY A 180 1.38 -11.26 0.97
CA GLY A 180 2.77 -10.90 0.73
C GLY A 180 3.00 -9.57 -0.01
N ALA A 181 1.94 -8.85 -0.39
CA ALA A 181 2.07 -7.55 -1.05
C ALA A 181 2.26 -6.41 -0.03
N ILE A 182 3.14 -6.62 0.94
CA ILE A 182 3.53 -5.67 1.98
C ILE A 182 5.02 -5.84 2.34
N GLY A 183 5.66 -4.76 2.72
CA GLY A 183 6.98 -4.77 3.34
C GLY A 183 7.19 -3.55 4.21
N THR A 184 7.95 -3.68 5.28
CA THR A 184 8.37 -2.57 6.15
C THR A 184 9.85 -2.29 5.95
N ALA A 185 10.20 -1.04 5.70
CA ALA A 185 11.58 -0.61 5.57
C ALA A 185 11.86 0.69 6.34
N ARG A 186 13.14 0.94 6.60
CA ARG A 186 13.63 2.24 7.03
C ARG A 186 13.93 3.08 5.81
N TRP A 187 13.09 4.05 5.56
CA TRP A 187 13.21 4.99 4.46
C TRP A 187 13.95 6.24 4.92
N ARG A 188 14.93 6.69 4.14
CA ARG A 188 15.63 7.96 4.36
C ARG A 188 15.45 8.86 3.15
N GLY A 189 15.17 10.14 3.41
CA GLY A 189 14.91 11.13 2.38
C GLY A 189 14.60 12.49 2.97
N VAL A 190 14.01 13.36 2.16
CA VAL A 190 13.61 14.71 2.53
C VAL A 190 12.10 14.75 2.78
N ARG A 191 11.64 15.48 3.77
CA ARG A 191 10.21 15.73 3.95
C ARG A 191 9.65 16.44 2.72
N LEU A 192 8.56 15.95 2.16
CA LEU A 192 7.90 16.60 1.02
C LEU A 192 7.55 18.07 1.36
N ALA A 193 7.16 18.33 2.58
CA ALA A 193 6.90 19.68 3.09
C ALA A 193 8.09 20.64 2.89
N GLU A 194 9.34 20.19 3.03
CA GLU A 194 10.52 21.01 2.82
C GLU A 194 10.69 21.39 1.35
N VAL A 195 10.50 20.43 0.46
CA VAL A 195 10.57 20.65 -1.00
C VAL A 195 9.46 21.60 -1.46
N LEU A 196 8.22 21.37 -1.00
CA LEU A 196 7.08 22.23 -1.35
C LEU A 196 7.24 23.66 -0.86
N ARG A 197 7.79 23.86 0.36
CA ARG A 197 8.08 25.23 0.86
C ARG A 197 9.15 25.93 0.02
N ARG A 198 10.20 25.23 -0.38
CA ARG A 198 11.25 25.78 -1.26
C ARG A 198 10.72 26.08 -2.67
N ALA A 199 9.78 25.30 -3.15
CA ALA A 199 9.09 25.58 -4.41
C ALA A 199 8.07 26.73 -4.31
N GLY A 200 7.83 27.26 -3.10
CA GLY A 200 6.90 28.38 -2.90
C GLY A 200 5.43 27.99 -2.87
N ILE A 201 5.08 26.85 -2.21
CA ILE A 201 3.67 26.46 -2.05
C ILE A 201 2.85 27.59 -1.43
N GLY A 202 1.77 27.99 -2.11
CA GLY A 202 0.84 29.03 -1.66
C GLY A 202 -0.18 28.54 -0.65
N GLY A 203 -0.70 29.44 0.18
CA GLY A 203 -1.76 29.11 1.16
C GLY A 203 -3.10 28.70 0.55
N HIS A 204 -3.28 28.93 -0.76
CA HIS A 204 -4.46 28.53 -1.54
C HIS A 204 -4.32 27.15 -2.19
N ALA A 205 -3.15 26.51 -2.09
CA ALA A 205 -2.94 25.16 -2.61
C ALA A 205 -3.85 24.14 -1.90
N VAL A 206 -4.39 23.22 -2.67
CA VAL A 206 -5.41 22.25 -2.22
C VAL A 206 -4.94 20.82 -2.36
N ASP A 207 -4.35 20.49 -3.52
CA ASP A 207 -3.84 19.16 -3.84
C ASP A 207 -2.39 19.20 -4.32
N VAL A 208 -1.70 18.11 -4.08
CA VAL A 208 -0.36 17.79 -4.58
C VAL A 208 -0.46 16.48 -5.36
N LEU A 209 -0.03 16.48 -6.62
CA LEU A 209 -0.08 15.31 -7.50
C LEU A 209 1.32 14.89 -7.94
N PRO A 210 1.96 13.99 -7.22
CA PRO A 210 3.19 13.36 -7.69
C PRO A 210 2.92 12.41 -8.87
N ARG A 211 3.82 12.40 -9.84
CA ARG A 211 3.77 11.59 -11.05
C ARG A 211 5.06 10.80 -11.23
N GLY A 212 4.93 9.50 -11.57
CA GLY A 212 6.06 8.62 -11.84
C GLY A 212 6.66 8.83 -13.23
N LEU A 213 7.89 8.34 -13.42
CA LEU A 213 8.59 8.26 -14.71
C LEU A 213 8.36 6.91 -15.42
N ASP A 214 7.51 6.05 -14.86
CA ASP A 214 7.09 4.80 -15.49
C ASP A 214 6.34 5.07 -16.80
N ALA A 215 6.33 4.08 -17.70
CA ALA A 215 5.60 4.17 -18.95
C ALA A 215 4.09 4.40 -18.71
N GLU A 216 3.42 4.92 -19.72
CA GLU A 216 1.98 5.11 -19.68
C GLU A 216 1.25 3.76 -19.54
N VAL A 217 0.26 3.75 -18.70
CA VAL A 217 -0.57 2.57 -18.42
C VAL A 217 -1.73 2.56 -19.42
N VAL A 218 -1.82 1.48 -20.20
CA VAL A 218 -2.97 1.22 -21.06
C VAL A 218 -3.79 0.09 -20.45
N SER A 219 -5.08 0.30 -20.23
CA SER A 219 -6.03 -0.70 -19.70
C SER A 219 -7.26 -0.70 -20.59
N ASP A 220 -7.62 -1.88 -21.11
CA ASP A 220 -8.80 -2.08 -21.96
C ASP A 220 -8.89 -1.07 -23.11
N GLY A 221 -7.74 -0.80 -23.76
CA GLY A 221 -7.62 0.16 -24.87
C GLY A 221 -7.63 1.65 -24.44
N THR A 222 -7.79 1.96 -23.16
CA THR A 222 -7.76 3.34 -22.65
C THR A 222 -6.38 3.65 -22.07
N ASN A 223 -5.76 4.74 -22.57
CA ASN A 223 -4.51 5.26 -22.02
C ASN A 223 -4.80 6.05 -20.74
N LEU A 224 -4.36 5.52 -19.59
CA LEU A 224 -4.50 6.14 -18.28
C LEU A 224 -3.37 7.14 -17.98
N GLY A 225 -2.35 7.21 -18.83
CA GLY A 225 -1.13 7.97 -18.61
C GLY A 225 -0.21 7.34 -17.57
N ARG A 226 0.81 8.06 -17.14
CA ARG A 226 1.75 7.65 -16.11
C ARG A 226 1.06 7.57 -14.73
N VAL A 227 1.58 6.69 -13.87
CA VAL A 227 1.01 6.51 -12.52
C VAL A 227 1.13 7.79 -11.71
N ARG A 228 0.00 8.25 -11.18
CA ARG A 228 -0.11 9.47 -10.38
C ARG A 228 -1.30 9.40 -9.42
N ARG A 229 -1.14 9.94 -8.24
CA ARG A 229 -2.18 9.89 -7.20
C ARG A 229 -2.21 11.22 -6.42
N PRO A 230 -3.30 11.99 -6.48
CA PRO A 230 -3.42 13.24 -5.72
C PRO A 230 -3.39 12.97 -4.21
N LEU A 231 -2.71 13.84 -3.50
CA LEU A 231 -2.66 13.92 -2.04
C LEU A 231 -3.22 15.28 -1.59
N PRO A 232 -3.98 15.35 -0.49
CA PRO A 232 -4.29 16.63 0.12
C PRO A 232 -3.01 17.34 0.57
N VAL A 233 -2.95 18.65 0.39
CA VAL A 233 -1.82 19.46 0.86
C VAL A 233 -1.54 19.21 2.34
N ALA A 234 -2.57 19.08 3.17
CA ALA A 234 -2.40 18.78 4.60
C ALA A 234 -1.60 17.49 4.82
N LYS A 235 -1.87 16.41 4.06
CA LYS A 235 -1.09 15.16 4.14
C LYS A 235 0.31 15.32 3.58
N ALA A 236 0.46 16.03 2.45
CA ALA A 236 1.76 16.27 1.83
C ALA A 236 2.72 17.05 2.75
N LEU A 237 2.18 17.98 3.55
CA LEU A 237 2.96 18.79 4.50
C LEU A 237 3.19 18.10 5.85
N ASP A 238 2.43 17.06 6.20
CA ASP A 238 2.52 16.38 7.49
C ASP A 238 3.72 15.42 7.55
N ASP A 239 3.61 14.26 6.91
CA ASP A 239 4.54 13.16 7.18
C ASP A 239 5.10 12.44 5.94
N VAL A 240 4.85 12.98 4.74
CA VAL A 240 5.30 12.40 3.47
C VAL A 240 6.79 12.64 3.25
N LEU A 241 7.49 11.61 2.75
CA LEU A 241 8.90 11.67 2.37
C LEU A 241 9.09 11.54 0.86
N LEU A 242 10.05 12.27 0.32
CA LEU A 242 10.76 11.94 -0.91
C LEU A 242 11.99 11.12 -0.51
N ALA A 243 11.84 9.80 -0.54
CA ALA A 243 12.87 8.86 -0.11
C ALA A 243 13.83 8.53 -1.26
N TYR A 244 15.12 8.46 -0.95
CA TYR A 244 16.20 8.07 -1.85
C TYR A 244 17.05 6.91 -1.31
N GLU A 245 16.81 6.47 -0.05
CA GLU A 245 17.44 5.28 0.53
C GLU A 245 16.39 4.37 1.18
N MET A 246 16.68 3.08 1.16
CA MET A 246 15.91 2.01 1.77
C MET A 246 16.82 1.11 2.59
N ASN A 247 16.57 0.99 3.90
CA ASN A 247 17.37 0.17 4.84
C ASN A 247 18.85 0.55 4.95
N GLY A 248 19.20 1.79 4.61
CA GLY A 248 20.58 2.31 4.68
C GLY A 248 21.33 2.28 3.35
N GLU A 249 20.74 1.74 2.30
CA GLU A 249 21.30 1.64 0.95
C GLU A 249 20.49 2.51 -0.03
N PRO A 250 21.07 2.92 -1.17
CA PRO A 250 20.31 3.56 -2.24
C PRO A 250 19.09 2.73 -2.64
N LEU A 251 18.05 3.39 -3.10
CA LEU A 251 16.85 2.68 -3.57
C LEU A 251 17.18 1.73 -4.73
N PRO A 252 16.76 0.46 -4.67
CA PRO A 252 16.80 -0.41 -5.85
C PRO A 252 15.82 0.07 -6.94
N PRO A 253 16.09 -0.23 -8.24
CA PRO A 253 15.22 0.17 -9.36
C PRO A 253 13.76 -0.19 -9.15
N ASP A 254 13.43 -1.44 -8.79
CA ASP A 254 12.05 -1.91 -8.58
C ASP A 254 11.33 -1.21 -7.42
N HIS A 255 12.09 -0.59 -6.55
CA HIS A 255 11.56 0.13 -5.38
C HIS A 255 11.53 1.64 -5.54
N GLY A 256 11.83 2.15 -6.77
CA GLY A 256 11.58 3.53 -7.16
C GLY A 256 12.81 4.43 -7.22
N ALA A 257 14.02 3.86 -7.47
CA ALA A 257 15.22 4.67 -7.69
C ALA A 257 15.04 5.67 -8.84
N PRO A 258 15.62 6.88 -8.76
CA PRO A 258 16.42 7.38 -7.66
C PRO A 258 15.61 7.94 -6.49
N VAL A 259 14.33 8.32 -6.70
CA VAL A 259 13.48 8.93 -5.67
C VAL A 259 12.05 8.42 -5.75
N ARG A 260 11.46 8.11 -4.59
CA ARG A 260 10.05 7.73 -4.46
C ARG A 260 9.34 8.50 -3.36
N LEU A 261 8.01 8.58 -3.43
CA LEU A 261 7.20 8.96 -2.29
C LEU A 261 7.06 7.80 -1.29
N ILE A 262 7.09 8.16 -0.02
CA ILE A 262 6.59 7.34 1.08
C ILE A 262 5.49 8.15 1.78
N VAL A 263 4.28 7.60 1.76
CA VAL A 263 3.07 8.15 2.38
C VAL A 263 2.65 7.21 3.49
N PRO A 264 3.12 7.41 4.73
CA PRO A 264 2.94 6.45 5.81
C PRO A 264 1.47 6.11 6.06
N SER A 265 1.19 4.82 6.31
CA SER A 265 -0.15 4.28 6.60
C SER A 265 -1.14 4.25 5.43
N TRP A 266 -0.83 4.91 4.31
CA TRP A 266 -1.71 4.97 3.14
C TRP A 266 -1.51 3.77 2.21
N VAL A 267 -2.56 3.50 1.41
CA VAL A 267 -2.53 2.45 0.38
C VAL A 267 -1.37 2.63 -0.58
N GLY A 268 -0.80 1.52 -1.06
CA GLY A 268 0.44 1.48 -1.82
C GLY A 268 0.49 2.42 -3.01
N ILE A 269 -0.64 2.67 -3.69
CA ILE A 269 -0.70 3.58 -4.85
C ILE A 269 -0.32 5.02 -4.51
N ALA A 270 -0.48 5.47 -3.27
CA ALA A 270 -0.06 6.80 -2.85
C ALA A 270 1.48 6.93 -2.79
N ASN A 271 2.19 5.82 -2.68
CA ASN A 271 3.65 5.77 -2.59
C ASN A 271 4.28 5.72 -3.99
N ILE A 272 4.10 6.79 -4.77
CA ILE A 272 4.57 6.88 -6.16
C ILE A 272 6.07 6.62 -6.24
N LYS A 273 6.48 5.72 -7.13
CA LYS A 273 7.87 5.36 -7.45
C LYS A 273 8.39 6.21 -8.61
N TRP A 274 9.72 6.32 -8.70
CA TRP A 274 10.36 7.02 -9.82
C TRP A 274 9.78 8.42 -10.05
N VAL A 275 9.61 9.20 -9.00
CA VAL A 275 8.96 10.51 -9.07
C VAL A 275 9.74 11.45 -9.97
N GLY A 276 9.11 12.00 -11.01
CA GLY A 276 9.70 12.94 -11.94
C GLY A 276 9.14 14.35 -11.82
N ASP A 277 7.86 14.46 -11.45
CA ASP A 277 7.25 15.78 -11.24
C ASP A 277 6.16 15.75 -10.16
N ILE A 278 5.88 16.94 -9.64
CA ILE A 278 4.83 17.16 -8.64
C ILE A 278 4.05 18.41 -9.02
N GLU A 279 2.78 18.22 -9.39
CA GLU A 279 1.85 19.33 -9.58
C GLU A 279 1.28 19.78 -8.25
N VAL A 280 1.36 21.07 -7.96
CA VAL A 280 0.70 21.72 -6.80
C VAL A 280 -0.48 22.52 -7.34
N SER A 281 -1.68 22.22 -6.89
CA SER A 281 -2.89 22.81 -7.47
C SER A 281 -3.72 23.59 -6.46
N ALA A 282 -4.24 24.73 -6.90
CA ALA A 282 -5.25 25.52 -6.19
C ALA A 282 -6.65 24.90 -6.30
N GLU A 283 -6.83 23.92 -7.20
CA GLU A 283 -8.08 23.20 -7.40
C GLU A 283 -7.95 21.71 -7.08
N PRO A 284 -9.07 21.03 -6.76
CA PRO A 284 -9.09 19.59 -6.61
C PRO A 284 -8.62 18.86 -7.86
N LEU A 285 -7.68 17.90 -7.70
CA LEU A 285 -7.16 17.07 -8.78
C LEU A 285 -7.80 15.68 -8.78
N LEU A 286 -8.05 15.15 -9.97
CA LEU A 286 -8.50 13.80 -10.22
C LEU A 286 -7.49 13.06 -11.10
N SER A 287 -7.40 11.74 -10.87
CA SER A 287 -6.64 10.83 -11.72
C SER A 287 -7.40 9.50 -11.81
N PRO A 288 -7.08 8.59 -12.75
CA PRO A 288 -7.65 7.26 -12.76
C PRO A 288 -7.51 6.52 -11.43
N TRP A 289 -6.40 6.78 -10.70
CA TRP A 289 -6.06 6.13 -9.45
C TRP A 289 -6.74 6.73 -8.19
N ASN A 290 -7.73 7.62 -8.37
CA ASN A 290 -8.63 8.07 -7.31
C ASN A 290 -10.07 8.28 -7.78
N THR A 291 -10.40 7.82 -8.98
CA THR A 291 -11.76 7.88 -9.56
C THR A 291 -12.31 6.50 -9.90
N GLY A 292 -11.86 5.86 -10.98
CA GLY A 292 -12.26 4.50 -11.38
C GLY A 292 -11.54 3.39 -10.62
N LEU A 293 -10.34 3.67 -10.09
CA LEU A 293 -9.51 2.75 -9.32
C LEU A 293 -9.33 3.26 -7.89
N TYR A 294 -8.99 2.33 -6.97
CA TYR A 294 -8.72 2.62 -5.55
C TYR A 294 -9.87 3.33 -4.84
N ARG A 295 -11.08 2.84 -5.11
CA ARG A 295 -12.34 3.12 -4.42
C ARG A 295 -13.08 1.80 -4.25
N LEU A 296 -14.02 1.72 -3.34
CA LEU A 296 -14.84 0.53 -3.15
C LEU A 296 -16.14 0.67 -3.95
N PHE A 297 -16.40 -0.32 -4.80
CA PHE A 297 -17.59 -0.44 -5.61
C PHE A 297 -18.32 -1.75 -5.32
N GLY A 298 -19.58 -1.85 -5.64
CA GLY A 298 -20.40 -3.06 -5.49
C GLY A 298 -21.59 -2.85 -4.58
N PRO A 299 -22.32 -3.92 -4.25
CA PRO A 299 -23.47 -3.85 -3.35
C PRO A 299 -23.06 -3.28 -1.99
N GLY A 300 -23.72 -2.26 -1.51
CA GLY A 300 -23.41 -1.57 -0.25
C GLY A 300 -22.53 -0.32 -0.40
N TYR A 301 -22.12 0.03 -1.63
CA TYR A 301 -21.44 1.30 -1.93
C TYR A 301 -22.26 2.13 -2.89
N PRO A 302 -22.13 3.48 -2.89
CA PRO A 302 -22.73 4.34 -3.91
C PRO A 302 -22.30 3.94 -5.33
N ALA A 303 -23.12 4.21 -6.34
CA ALA A 303 -22.81 3.89 -7.73
C ALA A 303 -21.49 4.53 -8.21
N GLU A 304 -21.19 5.73 -7.71
CA GLU A 304 -19.92 6.44 -7.93
C GLU A 304 -18.75 5.89 -7.11
N GLY A 305 -18.97 4.88 -6.29
CA GLY A 305 -17.99 4.26 -5.39
C GLY A 305 -17.83 4.99 -4.05
N SER A 306 -17.02 4.41 -3.15
CA SER A 306 -16.63 5.04 -1.89
C SER A 306 -15.80 6.31 -2.11
N ALA A 307 -15.45 7.04 -1.05
CA ALA A 307 -14.34 7.98 -1.09
C ALA A 307 -13.03 7.27 -1.56
N PRO A 308 -12.07 8.00 -2.17
CA PRO A 308 -10.77 7.42 -2.52
C PRO A 308 -10.09 6.76 -1.33
N LEU A 309 -9.50 5.58 -1.55
CA LEU A 309 -8.83 4.85 -0.47
C LEU A 309 -7.61 5.62 0.02
N ALA A 310 -7.51 5.81 1.33
CA ALA A 310 -6.38 6.43 1.99
C ALA A 310 -5.64 5.40 2.85
N ARG A 311 -6.14 5.11 4.05
CA ARG A 311 -5.47 4.24 5.02
C ARG A 311 -5.65 2.76 4.74
N GLN A 312 -4.59 2.01 5.05
CA GLN A 312 -4.65 0.55 5.10
C GLN A 312 -5.44 0.05 6.31
N THR A 313 -5.94 -1.19 6.20
CA THR A 313 -6.70 -1.87 7.26
C THR A 313 -5.78 -2.59 8.25
N LEU A 314 -6.38 -3.06 9.35
CA LEU A 314 -5.73 -3.91 10.34
C LEU A 314 -5.63 -5.34 9.83
N LYS A 315 -4.45 -5.96 9.88
CA LYS A 315 -4.20 -7.33 9.39
C LYS A 315 -3.20 -8.09 10.23
N SER A 316 -3.22 -9.41 10.10
CA SER A 316 -2.26 -10.35 10.68
C SER A 316 -1.90 -11.43 9.67
N ALA A 317 -0.64 -11.87 9.69
CA ALA A 317 -0.13 -12.97 8.88
C ALA A 317 0.82 -13.84 9.69
N PHE A 318 0.74 -15.17 9.52
CA PHE A 318 1.76 -16.10 9.99
C PHE A 318 2.97 -16.08 9.06
N GLU A 319 4.16 -16.22 9.61
CA GLU A 319 5.41 -16.47 8.86
C GLU A 319 5.56 -17.96 8.55
N LEU A 320 4.58 -18.52 7.86
CA LEU A 320 4.49 -19.95 7.52
C LEU A 320 4.28 -20.13 6.02
N ALA A 321 4.82 -21.20 5.49
CA ALA A 321 4.50 -21.65 4.14
C ALA A 321 3.05 -22.16 4.08
N PRO A 322 2.35 -22.03 2.92
CA PRO A 322 1.08 -22.67 2.72
C PRO A 322 1.17 -24.19 2.94
N GLY A 323 0.23 -24.77 3.71
CA GLY A 323 0.22 -26.21 4.00
C GLY A 323 1.35 -26.70 4.89
N ALA A 324 1.95 -25.82 5.74
CA ALA A 324 3.02 -26.18 6.66
C ALA A 324 2.63 -27.37 7.55
N SER A 325 3.60 -28.30 7.77
CA SER A 325 3.42 -29.50 8.58
C SER A 325 4.11 -29.35 9.95
N PHE A 326 3.48 -29.91 10.99
CA PHE A 326 3.96 -29.85 12.38
C PHE A 326 3.87 -31.24 13.04
N ALA A 327 4.94 -31.64 13.73
CA ALA A 327 4.92 -32.90 14.46
C ALA A 327 3.99 -32.80 15.69
N ALA A 328 3.11 -33.81 15.87
CA ALA A 328 2.29 -33.94 17.06
C ALA A 328 3.15 -34.07 18.34
N HIS A 329 2.61 -33.66 19.47
CA HIS A 329 3.23 -33.72 20.81
C HIS A 329 4.59 -32.99 20.93
N ARG A 330 4.97 -32.19 19.95
CA ARG A 330 6.18 -31.35 19.98
C ARG A 330 5.81 -29.87 20.13
N ARG A 331 6.69 -29.13 20.82
CA ARG A 331 6.55 -27.69 20.95
C ARG A 331 7.04 -27.01 19.67
N HIS A 332 6.20 -26.17 19.08
CA HIS A 332 6.49 -25.36 17.93
C HIS A 332 6.35 -23.88 18.29
N LEU A 333 7.29 -23.05 17.81
CA LEU A 333 7.19 -21.60 17.88
C LEU A 333 6.50 -21.10 16.61
N LEU A 334 5.26 -20.64 16.74
CA LEU A 334 4.56 -19.94 15.68
C LEU A 334 4.95 -18.47 15.72
N THR A 335 5.28 -17.90 14.57
CA THR A 335 5.64 -16.50 14.42
C THR A 335 4.75 -15.83 13.38
N GLY A 336 4.66 -14.50 13.45
CA GLY A 336 3.90 -13.72 12.50
C GLY A 336 4.08 -12.22 12.68
N ARG A 337 3.37 -11.48 11.83
CA ARG A 337 3.36 -10.01 11.80
C ARG A 337 1.94 -9.50 11.78
N SER A 338 1.73 -8.35 12.43
CA SER A 338 0.45 -7.63 12.38
C SER A 338 0.71 -6.15 12.16
N TRP A 339 -0.20 -5.49 11.43
CA TRP A 339 -0.06 -4.07 11.06
C TRP A 339 -1.41 -3.38 10.96
N SER A 340 -1.37 -2.05 11.01
CA SER A 340 -2.54 -1.19 10.83
C SER A 340 -2.13 0.14 10.19
N GLY A 341 -2.90 0.60 9.23
CA GLY A 341 -2.81 1.97 8.72
C GLY A 341 -3.52 2.99 9.62
N GLY A 342 -4.30 2.52 10.60
CA GLY A 342 -4.94 3.33 11.63
C GLY A 342 -4.11 3.43 12.92
N ALA A 343 -4.76 3.17 14.06
CA ALA A 343 -4.07 3.11 15.35
C ALA A 343 -3.07 1.93 15.41
N PRO A 344 -1.95 2.05 16.13
CA PRO A 344 -0.99 0.96 16.28
C PRO A 344 -1.63 -0.30 16.86
N VAL A 345 -1.09 -1.47 16.52
CA VAL A 345 -1.54 -2.76 17.06
C VAL A 345 -1.36 -2.77 18.57
N ARG A 346 -2.41 -3.11 19.31
CA ARG A 346 -2.41 -3.26 20.77
C ARG A 346 -2.08 -4.68 21.20
N SER A 347 -2.72 -5.65 20.55
CA SER A 347 -2.61 -7.08 20.89
C SER A 347 -2.86 -7.95 19.68
N VAL A 348 -2.33 -9.16 19.73
CA VAL A 348 -2.61 -10.23 18.77
C VAL A 348 -3.04 -11.47 19.56
N GLU A 349 -4.07 -12.12 19.10
CA GLU A 349 -4.54 -13.40 19.60
C GLU A 349 -4.40 -14.47 18.53
N VAL A 350 -4.03 -15.66 18.90
CA VAL A 350 -3.88 -16.81 18.02
C VAL A 350 -4.83 -17.92 18.43
N SER A 351 -5.53 -18.49 17.46
CA SER A 351 -6.27 -19.73 17.59
C SER A 351 -5.57 -20.84 16.81
N THR A 352 -5.46 -22.01 17.41
CA THR A 352 -4.88 -23.23 16.81
C THR A 352 -5.92 -24.34 16.63
N ASP A 353 -7.19 -24.03 16.82
CA ASP A 353 -8.34 -24.95 16.76
C ASP A 353 -9.48 -24.39 15.89
N GLY A 354 -9.12 -23.65 14.83
CA GLY A 354 -10.07 -23.13 13.85
C GLY A 354 -10.96 -22.00 14.34
N GLY A 355 -10.60 -21.33 15.44
CA GLY A 355 -11.31 -20.17 15.98
C GLY A 355 -12.13 -20.45 17.25
N THR A 356 -12.07 -21.69 17.78
CA THR A 356 -12.83 -22.06 18.98
C THR A 356 -12.25 -21.40 20.24
N ARG A 357 -10.94 -21.40 20.39
CA ARG A 357 -10.23 -20.78 21.51
C ARG A 357 -9.15 -19.83 21.00
N TRP A 358 -9.00 -18.71 21.70
CA TRP A 358 -8.02 -17.68 21.38
C TRP A 358 -7.06 -17.48 22.56
N ARG A 359 -5.78 -17.37 22.26
CA ARG A 359 -4.73 -17.14 23.25
C ARG A 359 -3.89 -15.92 22.83
N PRO A 360 -3.46 -15.08 23.78
CA PRO A 360 -2.62 -13.95 23.47
C PRO A 360 -1.27 -14.40 22.90
N ALA A 361 -0.82 -13.76 21.83
CA ALA A 361 0.53 -13.86 21.33
C ALA A 361 1.42 -12.79 22.00
N ARG A 362 2.70 -13.09 22.13
CA ARG A 362 3.68 -12.15 22.65
C ARG A 362 4.17 -11.23 21.54
N LEU A 363 3.94 -9.92 21.67
CA LEU A 363 4.54 -8.92 20.77
C LEU A 363 6.06 -8.85 21.00
N ARG A 364 6.80 -8.75 19.91
CA ARG A 364 8.28 -8.76 19.90
C ARG A 364 8.89 -7.39 19.69
N ASP A 365 8.11 -6.44 19.19
CA ASP A 365 8.51 -5.08 18.88
C ASP A 365 7.57 -4.09 19.55
N GLU A 366 8.03 -2.85 19.73
CA GLU A 366 7.15 -1.74 20.05
C GLU A 366 6.23 -1.44 18.85
N SER A 367 4.93 -1.43 19.09
CA SER A 367 3.95 -1.11 18.05
C SER A 367 3.90 0.41 17.82
N ARG A 368 4.22 0.81 16.59
CA ARG A 368 4.31 2.21 16.13
C ARG A 368 3.39 2.46 14.95
N PRO A 369 2.88 3.70 14.78
CA PRO A 369 2.08 4.06 13.61
C PRO A 369 2.83 3.81 12.31
N GLY A 370 2.13 3.25 11.31
CA GLY A 370 2.70 3.01 9.98
C GLY A 370 3.75 1.90 9.89
N SER A 371 3.97 1.13 10.97
CA SER A 371 4.85 -0.04 11.00
C SER A 371 4.06 -1.29 11.38
N TRP A 372 4.60 -2.45 11.05
CA TRP A 372 4.11 -3.69 11.63
C TRP A 372 4.77 -3.99 12.97
N VAL A 373 4.24 -4.98 13.69
CA VAL A 373 4.81 -5.58 14.88
C VAL A 373 4.92 -7.08 14.67
N ARG A 374 6.06 -7.65 15.02
CA ARG A 374 6.24 -9.12 15.03
C ARG A 374 5.67 -9.68 16.33
N TRP A 375 5.17 -10.91 16.25
CA TRP A 375 4.68 -11.62 17.40
C TRP A 375 5.04 -13.11 17.34
N ASN A 376 4.97 -13.79 18.48
CA ASN A 376 5.10 -15.24 18.55
C ASN A 376 4.18 -15.85 19.61
N THR A 377 3.96 -17.14 19.48
CA THR A 377 3.27 -17.97 20.46
C THR A 377 3.75 -19.41 20.38
N ASP A 378 3.75 -20.10 21.50
CA ASP A 378 4.04 -21.53 21.53
C ASP A 378 2.78 -22.34 21.25
N TRP A 379 2.98 -23.44 20.51
CA TRP A 379 1.94 -24.40 20.20
C TRP A 379 2.44 -25.85 20.34
N VAL A 380 1.67 -26.69 20.99
CA VAL A 380 1.89 -28.14 21.06
C VAL A 380 0.62 -28.81 20.52
N PRO A 381 0.60 -29.21 19.24
CA PRO A 381 -0.53 -29.97 18.69
C PRO A 381 -0.59 -31.35 19.35
N ARG A 382 -1.80 -31.81 19.68
CA ARG A 382 -2.01 -33.10 20.35
C ARG A 382 -2.53 -34.18 19.42
N GLU A 383 -3.25 -33.77 18.39
CA GLU A 383 -3.93 -34.66 17.45
C GLU A 383 -3.33 -34.49 16.07
N THR A 384 -3.12 -35.59 15.35
CA THR A 384 -2.70 -35.59 13.94
C THR A 384 -3.88 -35.29 13.04
N GLY A 385 -3.59 -34.76 11.83
CA GLY A 385 -4.60 -34.43 10.83
C GLY A 385 -4.59 -32.97 10.39
N PRO A 386 -5.60 -32.56 9.60
CA PRO A 386 -5.72 -31.18 9.13
C PRO A 386 -6.07 -30.24 10.27
N GLY A 387 -5.43 -29.06 10.27
CA GLY A 387 -5.68 -28.01 11.23
C GLY A 387 -5.80 -26.64 10.54
N VAL A 388 -6.36 -25.67 11.26
CA VAL A 388 -6.44 -24.27 10.80
C VAL A 388 -5.95 -23.35 11.88
N LEU A 389 -4.91 -22.57 11.58
CA LEU A 389 -4.40 -21.51 12.44
C LEU A 389 -5.03 -20.18 12.05
N LEU A 390 -5.33 -19.36 13.04
CA LEU A 390 -5.89 -18.02 12.88
C LEU A 390 -5.11 -17.03 13.75
N ALA A 391 -4.85 -15.82 13.25
CA ALA A 391 -4.28 -14.74 14.03
C ALA A 391 -5.17 -13.50 13.88
N ARG A 392 -5.57 -12.89 14.99
CA ARG A 392 -6.44 -11.72 15.06
C ARG A 392 -5.76 -10.60 15.81
N ALA A 393 -5.54 -9.48 15.11
CA ALA A 393 -5.03 -8.27 15.75
C ALA A 393 -6.16 -7.38 16.24
N THR A 394 -5.88 -6.66 17.35
CA THR A 394 -6.67 -5.54 17.86
C THR A 394 -5.78 -4.32 17.96
N ASP A 395 -6.22 -3.16 17.46
CA ASP A 395 -5.47 -1.92 17.54
C ASP A 395 -5.74 -1.13 18.83
N ARG A 396 -5.00 -0.04 19.07
CA ARG A 396 -5.14 0.80 20.27
C ARG A 396 -6.46 1.58 20.32
N SER A 397 -7.20 1.70 19.22
CA SER A 397 -8.55 2.25 19.23
C SER A 397 -9.63 1.24 19.66
N GLY A 398 -9.25 -0.02 19.86
CA GLY A 398 -10.16 -1.12 20.22
C GLY A 398 -10.76 -1.84 19.01
N ARG A 399 -10.41 -1.47 17.78
CA ARG A 399 -10.86 -2.16 16.57
C ARG A 399 -10.11 -3.49 16.42
N SER A 400 -10.85 -4.56 16.22
CA SER A 400 -10.32 -5.91 15.93
C SER A 400 -10.61 -6.31 14.50
N GLN A 401 -9.78 -7.21 13.94
CA GLN A 401 -10.07 -7.81 12.63
C GLN A 401 -11.41 -8.54 12.66
N PRO A 402 -12.29 -8.32 11.66
CA PRO A 402 -13.57 -9.00 11.56
C PRO A 402 -13.40 -10.46 11.10
N ALA A 403 -14.47 -11.25 11.22
CA ALA A 403 -14.51 -12.61 10.67
C ALA A 403 -14.64 -12.61 9.14
N THR A 404 -15.29 -11.58 8.58
CA THR A 404 -15.50 -11.40 7.13
C THR A 404 -15.26 -9.95 6.74
N THR A 405 -14.76 -9.73 5.52
CA THR A 405 -14.61 -8.41 4.90
C THR A 405 -15.82 -8.11 4.03
N ALA A 406 -16.32 -6.86 4.06
CA ALA A 406 -17.37 -6.42 3.16
C ALA A 406 -16.94 -6.55 1.70
N HIS A 407 -17.79 -7.16 0.86
CA HIS A 407 -17.50 -7.36 -0.56
C HIS A 407 -17.34 -6.02 -1.30
N ASN A 408 -16.31 -5.94 -2.13
CA ASN A 408 -16.18 -4.90 -3.16
C ASN A 408 -15.60 -5.52 -4.44
N THR A 409 -16.04 -5.04 -5.59
CA THR A 409 -15.76 -5.66 -6.90
C THR A 409 -14.28 -5.68 -7.26
N GLN A 410 -13.48 -4.77 -6.70
CA GLN A 410 -12.03 -4.68 -6.95
C GLN A 410 -11.19 -5.43 -5.90
N GLY A 411 -11.81 -6.01 -4.90
CA GLY A 411 -11.14 -6.80 -3.86
C GLY A 411 -10.07 -6.02 -3.09
N TYR A 412 -10.35 -4.76 -2.75
CA TYR A 412 -9.47 -3.94 -1.94
C TYR A 412 -9.75 -4.09 -0.45
N LEU A 413 -8.73 -3.77 0.35
CA LEU A 413 -8.80 -3.63 1.80
C LEU A 413 -9.36 -4.88 2.52
N PHE A 414 -9.01 -6.07 2.05
CA PHE A 414 -9.34 -7.30 2.78
C PHE A 414 -8.77 -7.22 4.21
N ASP A 415 -9.63 -7.30 5.24
CA ASP A 415 -9.25 -7.13 6.65
C ASP A 415 -9.74 -8.28 7.55
N ALA A 416 -10.45 -9.27 6.98
CA ALA A 416 -10.88 -10.43 7.75
C ALA A 416 -9.69 -11.25 8.28
N VAL A 417 -9.93 -11.96 9.37
CA VAL A 417 -8.99 -12.95 9.89
C VAL A 417 -8.75 -14.03 8.84
N VAL A 418 -7.48 -14.20 8.44
CA VAL A 418 -7.10 -15.17 7.40
C VAL A 418 -6.95 -16.57 8.01
N ARG A 419 -7.57 -17.56 7.38
CA ARG A 419 -7.44 -18.98 7.71
C ARG A 419 -6.14 -19.52 7.12
N HIS A 420 -5.28 -20.09 7.96
CA HIS A 420 -4.01 -20.68 7.52
C HIS A 420 -4.05 -22.20 7.72
N PRO A 421 -4.34 -22.98 6.64
CA PRO A 421 -4.37 -24.44 6.73
C PRO A 421 -2.98 -25.00 7.03
N VAL A 422 -2.94 -26.00 7.91
CA VAL A 422 -1.73 -26.74 8.30
C VAL A 422 -2.04 -28.23 8.42
N THR A 423 -1.01 -29.07 8.47
CA THR A 423 -1.15 -30.50 8.76
C THR A 423 -0.34 -30.84 10.01
N VAL A 424 -0.94 -31.57 10.94
CA VAL A 424 -0.23 -32.16 12.07
C VAL A 424 0.08 -33.62 11.75
N VAL A 425 1.35 -34.00 11.82
CA VAL A 425 1.87 -35.34 11.49
C VAL A 425 2.45 -36.02 12.71
#